data_5b7c63d932a16ea13758ca9bda63d687
#
_entry.id   5b7c63d932a16ea13758ca9bda63d687
#
_cell.length_a   1.000
_cell.length_b   1.000
_cell.length_c   1.000
_cell.angle_alpha   90.00
_cell.angle_beta   90.00
_cell.angle_gamma   90.00
#
_symmetry.space_group_name_H-M   'P 1'
#
loop_
_entity.id
_entity.type
_entity.pdbx_description
1 polymer ?
#
loop_
_entity_poly.entity_id
_entity_poly.type
_entity_poly.pdbx_seq_one_letter_code
_entity_poly.pdbx_strand_id
1 'polypeptide(L)'
;MVAMLLGIGIFPVCAHAQKKVVIEDEEPNSIMFVSRDKAGDEIIRIMNDRSQMRFHDPNAPRFLLTDQKGKFALGIGGYVRATAEYDFNGIVDDVDFYPALIGQPGKGNFAKNQFQMDITTSTLFLKLVGRTKHLGDFVVYTAGNFRGDGKTFELQNAYAQFLGFTIGYSYGSFMALSALPATIDFAGPNGSAFYRTTQLSYMCDKLKNWRFGVAMEMPSVDGTTNSDVSINTQRMPDFAASAQYNWNSNSHIKLGAIVRSMTYSSNVHDKAFSSTGFGLQASTTFNVTKKWQVFGQFNYGKGIGSFLNDLS
;
A
#
# COMPACT_ATOMS: atom_id res chain seq x y z
N MET A 1 -3.97 6.30 -37.50
CA MET A 1 -3.69 7.58 -36.83
C MET A 1 -4.97 8.00 -36.14
N VAL A 2 -5.14 7.61 -34.87
CA VAL A 2 -6.30 7.98 -34.05
C VAL A 2 -5.82 9.07 -33.10
N ALA A 3 -6.30 10.28 -33.29
CA ALA A 3 -6.02 11.42 -32.43
C ALA A 3 -6.79 11.22 -31.12
N MET A 4 -6.07 10.99 -30.04
CA MET A 4 -6.60 10.95 -28.68
C MET A 4 -6.78 12.40 -28.22
N LEU A 5 -8.00 12.91 -28.24
CA LEU A 5 -8.35 14.18 -27.61
C LEU A 5 -8.23 14.02 -26.09
N LEU A 6 -7.13 14.53 -25.54
CA LEU A 6 -6.99 14.77 -24.10
C LEU A 6 -7.97 15.89 -23.71
N GLY A 7 -9.14 15.50 -23.20
CA GLY A 7 -10.01 16.40 -22.49
C GLY A 7 -9.32 16.83 -21.19
N ILE A 8 -8.74 18.03 -21.18
CA ILE A 8 -8.28 18.70 -19.95
C ILE A 8 -9.55 19.08 -19.18
N GLY A 9 -10.05 18.14 -18.40
CA GLY A 9 -11.05 18.43 -17.37
C GLY A 9 -10.39 19.33 -16.33
N ILE A 10 -10.92 20.52 -16.14
CA ILE A 10 -10.56 21.41 -15.04
C ILE A 10 -11.02 20.70 -13.77
N PHE A 11 -10.12 19.93 -13.15
CA PHE A 11 -10.36 19.38 -11.82
C PHE A 11 -10.39 20.54 -10.83
N PRO A 12 -11.45 20.68 -10.02
CA PRO A 12 -11.45 21.69 -8.97
C PRO A 12 -10.33 21.36 -7.99
N VAL A 13 -9.38 22.27 -7.86
CA VAL A 13 -8.32 22.17 -6.85
C VAL A 13 -8.99 22.09 -5.48
N CYS A 14 -8.94 20.91 -4.89
CA CYS A 14 -9.46 20.68 -3.57
C CYS A 14 -8.56 21.37 -2.53
N ALA A 15 -8.92 22.60 -2.09
CA ALA A 15 -8.31 23.18 -0.90
C ALA A 15 -8.74 22.37 0.34
N HIS A 16 -7.78 21.84 1.09
CA HIS A 16 -8.01 20.97 2.23
C HIS A 16 -8.82 21.67 3.32
N ALA A 17 -10.07 21.27 3.49
CA ALA A 17 -10.79 21.49 4.74
C ALA A 17 -10.51 20.25 5.61
N GLN A 18 -9.56 20.36 6.52
CA GLN A 18 -9.19 19.27 7.41
C GLN A 18 -10.33 18.95 8.37
N LYS A 19 -10.83 17.71 8.33
CA LYS A 19 -11.68 17.16 9.38
C LYS A 19 -10.82 16.91 10.61
N LYS A 20 -11.27 17.42 11.76
CA LYS A 20 -10.75 17.09 13.08
C LYS A 20 -10.96 15.59 13.32
N VAL A 21 -9.93 14.78 13.13
CA VAL A 21 -9.92 13.40 13.57
C VAL A 21 -9.35 13.41 14.99
N VAL A 22 -10.18 13.07 15.97
CA VAL A 22 -9.73 12.82 17.33
C VAL A 22 -9.10 11.44 17.31
N ILE A 23 -7.78 11.38 17.40
CA ILE A 23 -7.04 10.15 17.62
C ILE A 23 -6.88 10.03 19.13
N GLU A 24 -7.72 9.21 19.76
CA GLU A 24 -7.50 8.71 21.11
C GLU A 24 -6.60 7.47 21.00
N ASP A 25 -5.29 7.67 20.94
CA ASP A 25 -4.29 6.68 21.31
C ASP A 25 -3.12 7.42 21.95
N GLU A 26 -3.17 7.50 23.26
CA GLU A 26 -2.05 7.93 24.09
C GLU A 26 -0.96 6.84 24.07
N GLU A 27 0.06 7.02 23.23
CA GLU A 27 1.32 6.29 23.36
C GLU A 27 2.17 6.97 24.47
N PRO A 28 2.34 6.36 25.65
CA PRO A 28 2.82 7.08 26.84
C PRO A 28 4.33 7.39 26.86
N ASN A 29 5.13 7.12 25.82
CA ASN A 29 6.59 7.21 25.89
C ASN A 29 7.30 7.83 24.69
N SER A 30 6.70 8.76 23.98
CA SER A 30 7.44 9.52 22.96
C SER A 30 8.14 10.71 23.58
N ILE A 31 9.49 10.75 23.54
CA ILE A 31 10.23 11.97 23.85
C ILE A 31 10.03 12.90 22.63
N MET A 32 9.14 13.87 22.77
CA MET A 32 8.89 14.87 21.77
C MET A 32 9.60 16.17 22.16
N PHE A 33 10.58 16.59 21.37
CA PHE A 33 11.04 17.96 21.42
C PHE A 33 10.05 18.82 20.62
N VAL A 34 9.00 19.25 21.26
CA VAL A 34 7.94 20.00 20.59
C VAL A 34 8.09 21.46 20.93
N SER A 35 8.06 22.32 19.91
CA SER A 35 7.76 23.74 20.11
C SER A 35 6.34 23.87 20.70
N ARG A 36 6.18 24.69 21.74
CA ARG A 36 4.92 24.94 22.43
C ARG A 36 3.87 25.71 21.60
N ASP A 37 4.11 25.85 20.30
CA ASP A 37 3.25 26.63 19.41
C ASP A 37 2.11 25.72 18.86
N LYS A 38 0.90 26.29 18.69
CA LYS A 38 -0.26 25.55 18.13
C LYS A 38 0.00 24.91 16.75
N ALA A 39 0.95 25.47 16.00
CA ALA A 39 1.43 24.87 14.74
C ALA A 39 2.13 23.50 14.96
N GLY A 40 2.76 23.28 16.12
CA GLY A 40 3.38 22.02 16.51
C GLY A 40 2.37 20.87 16.62
N ASP A 41 1.21 21.09 17.22
CA ASP A 41 0.20 20.04 17.42
C ASP A 41 -0.36 19.52 16.10
N GLU A 42 -0.55 20.39 15.12
CA GLU A 42 -0.99 19.97 13.78
C GLU A 42 0.07 19.18 13.01
N ILE A 43 1.34 19.58 13.13
CA ILE A 43 2.46 18.81 12.56
C ILE A 43 2.52 17.42 13.17
N ILE A 44 2.35 17.31 14.48
CA ILE A 44 2.33 16.04 15.20
C ILE A 44 1.14 15.18 14.74
N ARG A 45 -0.03 15.77 14.55
CA ARG A 45 -1.20 15.07 14.03
C ARG A 45 -0.93 14.47 12.63
N ILE A 46 -0.32 15.24 11.71
CA ILE A 46 0.06 14.76 10.38
C ILE A 46 1.15 13.68 10.50
N MET A 47 2.09 13.85 11.44
CA MET A 47 3.14 12.86 11.71
C MET A 47 2.56 11.51 12.12
N ASN A 48 1.49 11.51 12.91
CA ASN A 48 0.82 10.31 13.40
C ASN A 48 -0.26 9.76 12.45
N ASP A 49 -0.53 10.42 11.32
CA ASP A 49 -1.51 9.93 10.36
C ASP A 49 -1.06 8.63 9.70
N ARG A 50 -1.91 7.61 9.80
CA ARG A 50 -1.71 6.25 9.27
C ARG A 50 -2.67 5.89 8.13
N SER A 51 -3.36 6.86 7.55
CA SER A 51 -4.38 6.63 6.53
C SER A 51 -3.88 5.89 5.28
N GLN A 52 -2.57 5.92 5.04
CA GLN A 52 -1.88 5.26 3.92
C GLN A 52 -1.00 4.09 4.38
N MET A 53 -1.25 3.54 5.56
CA MET A 53 -0.45 2.49 6.16
C MET A 53 -1.29 1.27 6.47
N ARG A 54 -0.69 0.09 6.39
CA ARG A 54 -1.28 -1.16 6.86
C ARG A 54 -0.91 -1.43 8.31
N PHE A 55 -1.45 -2.52 8.88
CA PHE A 55 -1.19 -2.91 10.28
C PHE A 55 0.30 -3.10 10.60
N HIS A 56 1.07 -3.69 9.68
CA HIS A 56 2.50 -3.95 9.88
C HIS A 56 3.40 -2.74 9.63
N ASP A 57 2.89 -1.66 9.08
CA ASP A 57 3.70 -0.47 8.88
C ASP A 57 4.00 0.21 10.24
N PRO A 58 5.17 0.85 10.37
CA PRO A 58 5.58 1.46 11.62
C PRO A 58 4.57 2.46 12.15
N ASN A 59 4.46 2.51 13.47
CA ASN A 59 3.72 3.58 14.16
C ASN A 59 4.45 4.92 14.03
N ALA A 60 3.94 5.93 14.74
CA ALA A 60 4.56 7.24 14.81
C ALA A 60 6.06 7.16 15.19
N PRO A 61 6.89 8.08 14.68
CA PRO A 61 8.31 8.09 14.99
C PRO A 61 8.55 8.33 16.48
N ARG A 62 9.55 7.65 17.03
CA ARG A 62 9.97 7.83 18.44
C ARG A 62 10.82 9.09 18.62
N PHE A 63 11.53 9.51 17.57
CA PHE A 63 12.39 10.69 17.57
C PHE A 63 11.83 11.71 16.58
N LEU A 64 11.65 12.94 17.04
CA LEU A 64 11.11 14.03 16.25
C LEU A 64 12.02 15.24 16.36
N LEU A 65 12.49 15.75 15.22
CA LEU A 65 13.22 17.00 15.09
C LEU A 65 12.27 18.04 14.49
N THR A 66 12.05 19.14 15.16
CA THR A 66 11.20 20.23 14.65
C THR A 66 12.02 21.51 14.47
N ASP A 67 11.62 22.35 13.52
CA ASP A 67 12.14 23.71 13.43
C ASP A 67 11.56 24.60 14.57
N GLN A 68 12.22 25.68 14.88
CA GLN A 68 11.81 26.59 15.96
C GLN A 68 10.43 27.23 15.73
N LYS A 69 9.96 27.28 14.49
CA LYS A 69 8.66 27.84 14.11
C LYS A 69 7.56 26.78 14.03
N GLY A 70 7.87 25.51 14.27
CA GLY A 70 6.92 24.39 14.18
C GLY A 70 6.31 24.19 12.80
N LYS A 71 7.00 24.58 11.72
CA LYS A 71 6.51 24.41 10.35
C LYS A 71 6.97 23.14 9.69
N PHE A 72 8.06 22.56 10.17
CA PHE A 72 8.64 21.33 9.66
C PHE A 72 8.96 20.39 10.81
N ALA A 73 8.78 19.11 10.59
CA ALA A 73 9.22 18.08 11.52
C ALA A 73 9.74 16.87 10.76
N LEU A 74 10.89 16.38 11.16
CA LEU A 74 11.48 15.13 10.68
C LEU A 74 11.36 14.09 11.77
N GLY A 75 10.64 13.02 11.49
CA GLY A 75 10.51 11.84 12.34
C GLY A 75 11.40 10.71 11.83
N ILE A 76 12.12 10.08 12.74
CA ILE A 76 12.90 8.86 12.50
C ILE A 76 12.30 7.79 13.38
N GLY A 77 12.01 6.63 12.83
CA GLY A 77 11.42 5.55 13.60
C GLY A 77 11.61 4.20 12.95
N GLY A 78 11.03 3.20 13.58
CA GLY A 78 11.10 1.82 13.13
C GLY A 78 10.81 0.87 14.29
N TYR A 79 10.92 -0.41 14.00
CA TYR A 79 10.81 -1.49 14.98
C TYR A 79 11.70 -2.66 14.59
N VAL A 80 12.09 -3.45 15.58
CA VAL A 80 12.67 -4.77 15.38
C VAL A 80 11.55 -5.80 15.57
N ARG A 81 11.38 -6.68 14.58
CA ARG A 81 10.42 -7.78 14.64
C ARG A 81 11.14 -9.09 14.47
N ALA A 82 10.93 -9.99 15.43
CA ALA A 82 11.32 -11.39 15.33
C ALA A 82 10.05 -12.24 15.17
N THR A 83 10.04 -13.10 14.17
CA THR A 83 8.96 -14.06 13.92
C THR A 83 9.54 -15.46 14.09
N ALA A 84 8.83 -16.35 14.75
CA ALA A 84 9.17 -17.76 14.89
C ALA A 84 7.94 -18.59 14.54
N GLU A 85 8.14 -19.65 13.77
CA GLU A 85 7.07 -20.56 13.37
C GLU A 85 7.55 -22.00 13.35
N TYR A 86 6.59 -22.91 13.38
CA TYR A 86 6.83 -24.33 13.29
C TYR A 86 5.81 -24.95 12.35
N ASP A 87 6.29 -25.47 11.21
CA ASP A 87 5.47 -26.16 10.23
C ASP A 87 5.31 -27.63 10.59
N PHE A 88 4.06 -28.07 10.60
CA PHE A 88 3.69 -29.48 10.80
C PHE A 88 3.22 -30.07 9.47
N ASN A 89 3.80 -31.19 9.03
CA ASN A 89 3.36 -31.90 7.82
C ASN A 89 3.44 -31.06 6.54
N GLY A 90 4.48 -30.28 6.40
CA GLY A 90 4.76 -29.44 5.25
C GLY A 90 5.83 -28.41 5.62
N ILE A 91 6.51 -27.89 4.63
CA ILE A 91 7.53 -26.85 4.81
C ILE A 91 7.24 -25.71 3.86
N VAL A 92 7.22 -24.50 4.38
CA VAL A 92 7.29 -23.24 3.65
C VAL A 92 8.64 -22.63 3.98
N ASP A 93 9.44 -22.32 2.96
CA ASP A 93 10.82 -21.86 3.14
C ASP A 93 10.93 -20.38 3.58
N ASP A 94 9.81 -19.73 3.84
CA ASP A 94 9.72 -18.36 4.35
C ASP A 94 8.76 -18.31 5.55
N VAL A 95 8.93 -17.33 6.42
CA VAL A 95 8.01 -17.03 7.52
C VAL A 95 6.70 -16.38 7.09
N ASP A 96 6.52 -16.12 5.81
CA ASP A 96 5.24 -15.72 5.22
C ASP A 96 4.50 -16.96 4.73
N PHE A 97 3.22 -17.03 5.02
CA PHE A 97 2.42 -18.19 4.68
C PHE A 97 1.90 -18.10 3.22
N TYR A 98 2.56 -18.85 2.32
CA TYR A 98 2.18 -19.00 0.93
C TYR A 98 1.66 -20.42 0.65
N PRO A 99 0.32 -20.64 0.62
CA PRO A 99 -0.25 -21.98 0.41
C PRO A 99 0.22 -22.68 -0.86
N ALA A 100 0.55 -21.91 -1.91
CA ALA A 100 1.06 -22.45 -3.17
C ALA A 100 2.42 -23.13 -3.04
N LEU A 101 3.21 -22.77 -2.01
CA LEU A 101 4.53 -23.34 -1.73
C LEU A 101 4.47 -24.61 -0.88
N ILE A 102 3.32 -24.92 -0.29
CA ILE A 102 3.14 -26.15 0.49
C ILE A 102 3.29 -27.37 -0.42
N GLY A 103 4.20 -28.28 -0.08
CA GLY A 103 4.46 -29.49 -0.84
C GLY A 103 3.22 -30.39 -0.97
N GLN A 104 3.11 -31.11 -2.08
CA GLN A 104 2.03 -32.06 -2.29
C GLN A 104 2.23 -33.36 -1.49
N PRO A 105 1.16 -34.05 -1.04
CA PRO A 105 1.26 -35.34 -0.38
C PRO A 105 2.10 -36.35 -1.18
N GLY A 106 3.07 -36.98 -0.51
CA GLY A 106 3.95 -37.95 -1.13
C GLY A 106 5.08 -37.38 -1.99
N LYS A 107 5.20 -36.07 -2.09
CA LYS A 107 6.29 -35.39 -2.83
C LYS A 107 7.05 -34.42 -1.94
N GLY A 108 8.37 -34.40 -2.10
CA GLY A 108 9.25 -33.40 -1.47
C GLY A 108 9.16 -33.36 0.06
N ASN A 109 8.90 -32.20 0.60
CA ASN A 109 8.94 -31.90 2.03
C ASN A 109 7.58 -32.04 2.75
N PHE A 110 6.54 -32.55 2.10
CA PHE A 110 5.18 -32.56 2.65
C PHE A 110 5.05 -33.20 4.03
N ALA A 111 5.77 -34.29 4.30
CA ALA A 111 5.70 -35.02 5.58
C ALA A 111 6.81 -34.64 6.57
N LYS A 112 7.47 -33.51 6.36
CA LYS A 112 8.55 -33.03 7.23
C LYS A 112 8.06 -31.92 8.14
N ASN A 113 8.73 -31.75 9.25
CA ASN A 113 8.51 -30.66 10.18
C ASN A 113 9.68 -29.70 10.10
N GLN A 114 9.43 -28.42 10.28
CA GLN A 114 10.46 -27.39 10.26
C GLN A 114 10.17 -26.33 11.32
N PHE A 115 11.23 -25.92 12.02
CA PHE A 115 11.26 -24.71 12.83
C PHE A 115 12.08 -23.65 12.11
N GLN A 116 11.55 -22.42 12.01
CA GLN A 116 12.28 -21.30 11.45
C GLN A 116 12.06 -20.01 12.24
N MET A 117 13.02 -19.11 12.11
CA MET A 117 12.97 -17.78 12.72
C MET A 117 13.43 -16.74 11.71
N ASP A 118 12.79 -15.60 11.73
CA ASP A 118 13.13 -14.46 10.86
C ASP A 118 13.09 -13.13 11.61
N ILE A 119 13.92 -12.18 11.17
CA ILE A 119 13.98 -10.79 11.64
C ILE A 119 13.89 -9.79 10.49
N THR A 120 13.78 -10.24 9.26
CA THR A 120 13.90 -9.43 8.05
C THR A 120 12.77 -8.42 7.87
N THR A 121 11.63 -8.65 8.53
CA THR A 121 10.51 -7.71 8.56
C THR A 121 10.71 -6.52 9.50
N SER A 122 11.84 -6.47 10.21
CA SER A 122 12.26 -5.28 10.96
C SER A 122 12.33 -4.08 10.01
N THR A 123 11.73 -2.97 10.40
CA THR A 123 11.50 -1.83 9.50
C THR A 123 12.08 -0.54 10.06
N LEU A 124 12.70 0.25 9.19
CA LEU A 124 13.15 1.61 9.47
C LEU A 124 12.40 2.58 8.57
N PHE A 125 12.12 3.80 9.07
CA PHE A 125 11.50 4.83 8.27
C PHE A 125 11.95 6.25 8.65
N LEU A 126 11.80 7.13 7.67
CA LEU A 126 11.89 8.58 7.81
C LEU A 126 10.57 9.20 7.35
N LYS A 127 10.04 10.15 8.11
CA LYS A 127 8.82 10.89 7.76
C LYS A 127 9.08 12.39 7.98
N LEU A 128 9.19 13.12 6.88
CA LEU A 128 9.24 14.59 6.91
C LEU A 128 7.82 15.11 6.69
N VAL A 129 7.38 15.98 7.56
CA VAL A 129 6.11 16.69 7.42
C VAL A 129 6.39 18.20 7.46
N GLY A 130 5.57 18.94 6.75
CA GLY A 130 5.71 20.40 6.75
C GLY A 130 4.45 21.09 6.29
N ARG A 131 4.41 22.39 6.56
CA ARG A 131 3.33 23.28 6.15
C ARG A 131 3.89 24.48 5.40
N THR A 132 3.42 24.69 4.18
CA THR A 132 3.79 25.85 3.38
C THR A 132 2.55 26.60 2.89
N LYS A 133 2.73 27.87 2.48
CA LYS A 133 1.61 28.67 1.95
C LYS A 133 1.09 28.14 0.62
N HIS A 134 1.94 27.53 -0.20
CA HIS A 134 1.59 27.11 -1.57
C HIS A 134 1.15 25.66 -1.66
N LEU A 135 1.79 24.76 -0.90
CA LEU A 135 1.48 23.32 -0.92
C LEU A 135 0.55 22.92 0.23
N GLY A 136 0.23 23.83 1.15
CA GLY A 136 -0.45 23.45 2.39
C GLY A 136 0.38 22.48 3.21
N ASP A 137 -0.26 21.47 3.77
CA ASP A 137 0.42 20.39 4.46
C ASP A 137 1.01 19.40 3.45
N PHE A 138 2.25 18.98 3.68
CA PHE A 138 2.90 17.97 2.88
C PHE A 138 3.60 16.92 3.74
N VAL A 139 3.74 15.72 3.17
CA VAL A 139 4.44 14.59 3.78
C VAL A 139 5.44 14.07 2.76
N VAL A 140 6.67 13.77 3.20
CA VAL A 140 7.62 12.92 2.47
C VAL A 140 7.92 11.73 3.36
N TYR A 141 7.72 10.54 2.87
CA TYR A 141 7.87 9.32 3.62
C TYR A 141 8.75 8.32 2.88
N THR A 142 9.69 7.73 3.58
CA THR A 142 10.45 6.58 3.08
C THR A 142 10.59 5.53 4.18
N ALA A 143 10.41 4.27 3.80
CA ALA A 143 10.53 3.13 4.69
C ALA A 143 11.10 1.93 3.96
N GLY A 144 11.82 1.09 4.67
CA GLY A 144 12.34 -0.17 4.16
C GLY A 144 12.53 -1.19 5.27
N ASN A 145 12.65 -2.43 4.87
CA ASN A 145 12.93 -3.58 5.72
C ASN A 145 14.12 -4.37 5.16
N PHE A 146 14.41 -5.54 5.70
CA PHE A 146 15.56 -6.37 5.31
C PHE A 146 15.14 -7.62 4.52
N ARG A 147 14.05 -7.53 3.76
CA ARG A 147 13.54 -8.63 2.91
C ARG A 147 14.17 -8.70 1.51
N GLY A 148 15.06 -7.78 1.17
CA GLY A 148 15.82 -7.83 -0.07
C GLY A 148 16.68 -9.09 -0.16
N ASP A 149 17.09 -9.44 -1.37
CA ASP A 149 17.91 -10.62 -1.64
C ASP A 149 19.15 -10.66 -0.71
N GLY A 150 19.39 -11.81 -0.09
CA GLY A 150 20.47 -11.96 0.90
C GLY A 150 20.28 -11.15 2.19
N LYS A 151 19.05 -10.81 2.57
CA LYS A 151 18.68 -9.96 3.73
C LYS A 151 19.20 -8.52 3.62
N THR A 152 19.29 -8.00 2.39
CA THR A 152 19.63 -6.61 2.16
C THR A 152 18.45 -5.69 2.46
N PHE A 153 18.74 -4.40 2.67
CA PHE A 153 17.69 -3.41 2.88
C PHE A 153 16.90 -3.19 1.60
N GLU A 154 15.58 -3.35 1.68
CA GLU A 154 14.65 -3.25 0.57
C GLU A 154 13.69 -2.08 0.78
N LEU A 155 13.53 -1.27 -0.25
CA LEU A 155 12.60 -0.14 -0.23
C LEU A 155 11.15 -0.63 -0.21
N GLN A 156 10.41 -0.25 0.82
CA GLN A 156 8.98 -0.59 0.95
C GLN A 156 8.07 0.58 0.56
N ASN A 157 8.47 1.80 0.88
CA ASN A 157 7.74 3.02 0.54
C ASN A 157 8.72 4.17 0.29
N ALA A 158 8.45 5.00 -0.71
CA ALA A 158 9.15 6.27 -0.95
C ALA A 158 8.21 7.20 -1.71
N TYR A 159 7.51 8.09 -1.03
CA TYR A 159 6.51 8.95 -1.65
C TYR A 159 6.45 10.35 -1.03
N ALA A 160 5.91 11.28 -1.79
CA ALA A 160 5.50 12.60 -1.32
C ALA A 160 3.99 12.77 -1.47
N GLN A 161 3.36 13.44 -0.49
CA GLN A 161 1.93 13.77 -0.49
C GLN A 161 1.74 15.26 -0.26
N PHE A 162 0.89 15.91 -1.05
CA PHE A 162 0.50 17.30 -0.93
C PHE A 162 -0.77 17.57 -1.72
N LEU A 163 -1.64 18.42 -1.24
CA LEU A 163 -2.88 18.84 -1.93
C LEU A 163 -3.75 17.69 -2.44
N GLY A 164 -3.73 16.52 -1.81
CA GLY A 164 -4.44 15.32 -2.24
C GLY A 164 -3.67 14.45 -3.23
N PHE A 165 -2.55 14.92 -3.79
CA PHE A 165 -1.67 14.13 -4.64
C PHE A 165 -0.75 13.24 -3.81
N THR A 166 -0.47 12.04 -4.32
CA THR A 166 0.61 11.17 -3.88
C THR A 166 1.48 10.85 -5.09
N ILE A 167 2.79 11.08 -4.97
CA ILE A 167 3.78 10.81 -6.02
C ILE A 167 4.89 9.97 -5.42
N GLY A 168 5.22 8.85 -6.05
CA GLY A 168 6.30 7.97 -5.65
C GLY A 168 5.89 6.52 -5.52
N TYR A 169 6.71 5.73 -4.82
CA TYR A 169 6.53 4.29 -4.63
C TYR A 169 5.75 4.02 -3.33
N SER A 170 4.57 3.45 -3.46
CA SER A 170 3.69 3.14 -2.32
C SER A 170 2.64 2.09 -2.69
N TYR A 171 1.73 1.81 -1.78
CA TYR A 171 0.60 0.94 -2.05
C TYR A 171 -0.26 1.45 -3.20
N GLY A 172 -0.59 0.58 -4.14
CA GLY A 172 -1.38 0.90 -5.32
C GLY A 172 -2.82 1.31 -4.97
N SER A 173 -3.43 2.11 -5.83
CA SER A 173 -4.77 2.67 -5.60
C SER A 173 -5.90 1.65 -5.74
N PHE A 174 -5.65 0.55 -6.45
CA PHE A 174 -6.56 -0.59 -6.54
C PHE A 174 -6.63 -1.39 -5.23
N MET A 175 -5.64 -1.27 -4.32
CA MET A 175 -5.67 -1.88 -2.99
C MET A 175 -6.73 -1.27 -2.07
N ALA A 176 -7.16 -2.07 -1.08
CA ALA A 176 -8.01 -1.65 0.02
C ALA A 176 -7.29 -1.85 1.37
N LEU A 177 -6.31 -1.00 1.67
CA LEU A 177 -5.48 -1.09 2.89
C LEU A 177 -6.31 -1.19 4.17
N SER A 178 -7.39 -0.41 4.24
CA SER A 178 -8.28 -0.38 5.40
C SER A 178 -9.17 -1.62 5.54
N ALA A 179 -9.22 -2.48 4.51
CA ALA A 179 -9.94 -3.76 4.54
C ALA A 179 -9.00 -4.96 4.73
N LEU A 180 -7.73 -4.74 5.06
CA LEU A 180 -6.79 -5.79 5.43
C LEU A 180 -6.82 -5.99 6.95
N PRO A 181 -7.11 -7.20 7.43
CA PRO A 181 -7.07 -7.50 8.86
C PRO A 181 -5.64 -7.47 9.39
N ALA A 182 -5.51 -7.28 10.69
CA ALA A 182 -4.25 -7.48 11.39
C ALA A 182 -3.94 -8.98 11.48
N THR A 183 -2.91 -9.44 10.78
CA THR A 183 -2.45 -10.82 10.78
C THR A 183 -1.05 -10.93 11.41
N ILE A 184 -0.71 -12.08 11.98
CA ILE A 184 0.66 -12.38 12.43
C ILE A 184 1.56 -12.54 11.20
N ASP A 185 1.05 -13.24 10.20
CA ASP A 185 1.68 -13.37 8.89
C ASP A 185 1.87 -12.00 8.22
N PHE A 186 3.07 -11.76 7.73
CA PHE A 186 3.43 -10.48 7.10
C PHE A 186 2.78 -10.30 5.72
N ALA A 187 2.59 -11.37 4.97
CA ALA A 187 1.96 -11.33 3.66
C ALA A 187 0.46 -10.96 3.75
N GLY A 188 -0.23 -11.40 4.81
CA GLY A 188 -1.64 -11.15 5.03
C GLY A 188 -2.55 -12.17 4.32
N PRO A 189 -3.85 -11.89 4.16
CA PRO A 189 -4.79 -12.84 3.58
C PRO A 189 -4.49 -13.12 2.11
N ASN A 190 -4.53 -14.39 1.73
CA ASN A 190 -4.36 -14.85 0.36
C ASN A 190 -5.47 -14.32 -0.55
N GLY A 191 -5.12 -13.98 -1.80
CA GLY A 191 -6.08 -13.45 -2.79
C GLY A 191 -6.54 -12.02 -2.52
N SER A 192 -6.06 -11.37 -1.48
CA SER A 192 -6.30 -9.94 -1.27
C SER A 192 -5.48 -9.11 -2.26
N ALA A 193 -6.01 -7.98 -2.71
CA ALA A 193 -5.22 -7.05 -3.50
C ALA A 193 -4.15 -6.43 -2.62
N PHE A 194 -2.90 -6.77 -2.90
CA PHE A 194 -1.73 -6.31 -2.17
C PHE A 194 -0.54 -6.13 -3.11
N TYR A 195 -0.21 -4.90 -3.43
CA TYR A 195 0.94 -4.56 -4.27
C TYR A 195 1.41 -3.13 -4.00
N ARG A 196 2.67 -2.89 -4.34
CA ARG A 196 3.26 -1.54 -4.33
C ARG A 196 3.74 -1.19 -5.72
N THR A 197 3.63 0.08 -6.06
CA THR A 197 4.03 0.57 -7.39
C THR A 197 4.44 2.03 -7.32
N THR A 198 5.21 2.46 -8.29
CA THR A 198 5.44 3.90 -8.53
C THR A 198 4.19 4.49 -9.17
N GLN A 199 3.64 5.53 -8.56
CA GLN A 199 2.37 6.11 -8.97
C GLN A 199 2.34 7.63 -8.86
N LEU A 200 1.44 8.20 -9.65
CA LEU A 200 0.85 9.52 -9.44
C LEU A 200 -0.63 9.31 -9.15
N SER A 201 -1.06 9.60 -7.95
CA SER A 201 -2.47 9.46 -7.58
C SER A 201 -3.01 10.75 -6.95
N TYR A 202 -4.32 10.90 -7.05
CA TYR A 202 -5.07 12.00 -6.46
C TYR A 202 -6.26 11.46 -5.68
N MET A 203 -6.40 11.91 -4.43
CA MET A 203 -7.50 11.54 -3.54
C MET A 203 -8.31 12.79 -3.19
N CYS A 204 -9.60 12.76 -3.47
CA CYS A 204 -10.56 13.78 -3.08
C CYS A 204 -11.43 13.27 -1.93
N ASP A 205 -11.41 13.95 -0.79
CA ASP A 205 -12.19 13.66 0.42
C ASP A 205 -13.12 14.81 0.85
N LYS A 206 -13.42 15.74 -0.07
CA LYS A 206 -14.23 16.94 0.18
C LYS A 206 -15.68 16.64 0.54
N LEU A 207 -16.23 15.59 -0.02
CA LEU A 207 -17.62 15.23 0.24
C LEU A 207 -17.72 14.48 1.56
N LYS A 208 -18.66 14.92 2.38
CA LYS A 208 -18.90 14.26 3.67
C LYS A 208 -19.10 12.75 3.45
N ASN A 209 -18.31 11.95 4.16
CA ASN A 209 -18.34 10.48 4.12
C ASN A 209 -17.85 9.83 2.81
N TRP A 210 -17.56 10.57 1.74
CA TRP A 210 -17.06 10.04 0.49
C TRP A 210 -15.60 10.38 0.25
N ARG A 211 -14.88 9.43 -0.32
CA ARG A 211 -13.51 9.59 -0.82
C ARG A 211 -13.46 9.04 -2.25
N PHE A 212 -12.91 9.82 -3.17
CA PHE A 212 -12.72 9.42 -4.56
C PHE A 212 -11.25 9.48 -4.91
N GLY A 213 -10.75 8.41 -5.51
CA GLY A 213 -9.36 8.31 -5.91
C GLY A 213 -9.21 8.02 -7.39
N VAL A 214 -8.18 8.59 -8.00
CA VAL A 214 -7.71 8.22 -9.34
C VAL A 214 -6.19 8.09 -9.30
N ALA A 215 -5.65 7.18 -10.10
CA ALA A 215 -4.21 6.96 -10.16
C ALA A 215 -3.75 6.57 -11.55
N MET A 216 -2.52 6.95 -11.84
CA MET A 216 -1.70 6.45 -12.92
C MET A 216 -0.52 5.72 -12.28
N GLU A 217 -0.39 4.44 -12.57
CA GLU A 217 0.51 3.51 -11.90
C GLU A 217 1.51 2.89 -12.89
N MET A 218 2.74 2.64 -12.42
CA MET A 218 3.72 1.90 -13.19
C MET A 218 3.22 0.47 -13.35
N PRO A 219 3.04 -0.03 -14.58
CA PRO A 219 2.52 -1.38 -14.79
C PRO A 219 3.54 -2.44 -14.39
N SER A 220 3.08 -3.45 -13.68
CA SER A 220 3.78 -4.71 -13.43
C SER A 220 2.98 -5.83 -14.07
N VAL A 221 3.60 -6.59 -14.95
CA VAL A 221 2.97 -7.73 -15.63
C VAL A 221 3.80 -8.96 -15.33
N ASP A 222 3.20 -9.88 -14.61
CA ASP A 222 3.74 -11.21 -14.36
C ASP A 222 2.88 -12.23 -15.11
N GLY A 223 3.51 -13.27 -15.58
CA GLY A 223 2.83 -14.33 -16.30
C GLY A 223 3.78 -15.48 -16.62
N THR A 224 3.20 -16.65 -16.88
CA THR A 224 3.96 -17.81 -17.33
C THR A 224 4.51 -17.53 -18.72
N THR A 225 5.83 -17.46 -18.82
CA THR A 225 6.55 -17.35 -20.08
C THR A 225 7.03 -18.72 -20.54
N ASN A 226 7.15 -18.91 -21.85
CA ASN A 226 7.73 -20.08 -22.48
C ASN A 226 8.70 -19.64 -23.58
N SER A 227 9.24 -20.59 -24.37
CA SER A 227 10.13 -20.28 -25.50
C SER A 227 9.51 -19.34 -26.53
N ASP A 228 8.18 -19.30 -26.62
CA ASP A 228 7.45 -18.59 -27.66
C ASP A 228 6.97 -17.21 -27.23
N VAL A 229 6.88 -16.97 -25.91
CA VAL A 229 6.33 -15.72 -25.35
C VAL A 229 7.26 -15.12 -24.30
N SER A 230 7.55 -13.83 -24.46
CA SER A 230 8.27 -13.02 -23.48
C SER A 230 7.48 -11.78 -23.09
N ILE A 231 7.59 -11.39 -21.83
CA ILE A 231 6.97 -10.16 -21.33
C ILE A 231 7.90 -8.99 -21.63
N ASN A 232 7.36 -7.97 -22.27
CA ASN A 232 8.11 -6.79 -22.67
C ASN A 232 7.95 -5.64 -21.67
N THR A 233 8.78 -4.62 -21.85
CA THR A 233 8.55 -3.33 -21.20
C THR A 233 7.19 -2.79 -21.60
N GLN A 234 6.40 -2.42 -20.61
CA GLN A 234 5.04 -1.96 -20.81
C GLN A 234 5.01 -0.56 -21.44
N ARG A 235 4.07 -0.32 -22.35
CA ARG A 235 3.99 0.92 -23.14
C ARG A 235 3.06 1.97 -22.56
N MET A 236 2.14 1.55 -21.73
CA MET A 236 1.10 2.41 -21.15
C MET A 236 1.06 2.21 -19.63
N PRO A 237 0.83 3.25 -18.84
CA PRO A 237 0.58 3.09 -17.42
C PRO A 237 -0.75 2.37 -17.19
N ASP A 238 -0.89 1.77 -16.02
CA ASP A 238 -2.16 1.29 -15.50
C ASP A 238 -2.95 2.48 -14.94
N PHE A 239 -4.27 2.49 -15.16
CA PHE A 239 -5.16 3.52 -14.63
C PHE A 239 -6.12 2.92 -13.63
N ALA A 240 -6.10 3.44 -12.40
CA ALA A 240 -6.98 3.00 -11.34
C ALA A 240 -7.93 4.13 -10.89
N ALA A 241 -9.13 3.75 -10.48
CA ALA A 241 -10.09 4.64 -9.88
C ALA A 241 -10.78 3.97 -8.70
N SER A 242 -11.18 4.74 -7.70
CA SER A 242 -11.89 4.21 -6.55
C SER A 242 -12.89 5.19 -5.97
N ALA A 243 -13.96 4.66 -5.36
CA ALA A 243 -14.93 5.39 -4.58
C ALA A 243 -15.14 4.67 -3.24
N GLN A 244 -15.04 5.39 -2.15
CA GLN A 244 -15.22 4.86 -0.81
C GLN A 244 -16.25 5.67 -0.04
N TYR A 245 -17.19 4.99 0.58
CA TYR A 245 -18.17 5.58 1.48
C TYR A 245 -17.92 5.13 2.91
N ASN A 246 -17.75 6.10 3.82
CA ASN A 246 -17.50 5.85 5.25
C ASN A 246 -18.75 6.26 6.02
N TRP A 247 -19.46 5.33 6.63
CA TRP A 247 -20.63 5.68 7.47
C TRP A 247 -20.23 5.98 8.92
N ASN A 248 -19.04 5.55 9.34
CA ASN A 248 -18.40 5.97 10.57
C ASN A 248 -16.86 5.89 10.46
N SER A 249 -16.13 6.20 11.52
CA SER A 249 -14.66 6.23 11.53
C SER A 249 -14.00 4.87 11.20
N ASN A 250 -14.68 3.76 11.55
CA ASN A 250 -14.12 2.40 11.45
C ASN A 250 -14.89 1.50 10.50
N SER A 251 -15.80 2.06 9.71
CA SER A 251 -16.63 1.27 8.81
C SER A 251 -16.81 1.97 7.48
N HIS A 252 -16.55 1.23 6.41
CA HIS A 252 -16.62 1.74 5.04
C HIS A 252 -16.94 0.62 4.05
N ILE A 253 -17.36 1.03 2.88
CA ILE A 253 -17.33 0.23 1.65
C ILE A 253 -16.50 0.98 0.62
N LYS A 254 -15.64 0.28 -0.10
CA LYS A 254 -14.84 0.81 -1.21
C LYS A 254 -15.11 -0.02 -2.46
N LEU A 255 -15.31 0.66 -3.57
CA LEU A 255 -15.31 0.10 -4.91
C LEU A 255 -14.06 0.62 -5.63
N GLY A 256 -13.33 -0.27 -6.28
CA GLY A 256 -12.14 0.04 -7.06
C GLY A 256 -12.24 -0.55 -8.46
N ALA A 257 -11.62 0.11 -9.41
CA ALA A 257 -11.46 -0.38 -10.77
C ALA A 257 -10.05 -0.08 -11.27
N ILE A 258 -9.51 -0.97 -12.10
CA ILE A 258 -8.25 -0.76 -12.80
C ILE A 258 -8.38 -1.19 -14.24
N VAL A 259 -7.75 -0.44 -15.14
CA VAL A 259 -7.62 -0.78 -16.56
C VAL A 259 -6.15 -0.72 -16.92
N ARG A 260 -5.69 -1.72 -17.67
CA ARG A 260 -4.29 -1.91 -18.01
C ARG A 260 -4.09 -2.38 -19.44
N SER A 261 -2.91 -2.08 -19.97
CA SER A 261 -2.47 -2.54 -21.28
C SER A 261 -1.20 -3.38 -21.12
N MET A 262 -1.31 -4.68 -21.32
CA MET A 262 -0.22 -5.64 -21.14
C MET A 262 0.46 -5.92 -22.46
N THR A 263 1.76 -5.62 -22.58
CA THR A 263 2.53 -5.83 -23.79
C THR A 263 3.43 -7.06 -23.64
N TYR A 264 3.36 -7.95 -24.63
CA TYR A 264 4.17 -9.15 -24.72
C TYR A 264 4.64 -9.35 -26.16
N SER A 265 5.71 -10.10 -26.39
CA SER A 265 6.16 -10.49 -27.74
C SER A 265 6.09 -11.98 -27.94
N SER A 266 5.84 -12.36 -29.20
CA SER A 266 6.01 -13.72 -29.66
C SER A 266 7.38 -13.86 -30.27
N ASN A 267 8.21 -14.72 -29.71
CA ASN A 267 9.56 -15.00 -30.26
C ASN A 267 9.49 -15.77 -31.60
N VAL A 268 8.34 -16.46 -31.84
CA VAL A 268 8.12 -17.16 -33.10
C VAL A 268 7.84 -16.21 -34.27
N HIS A 269 7.13 -15.12 -33.99
CA HIS A 269 6.67 -14.18 -35.02
C HIS A 269 7.42 -12.86 -35.03
N ASP A 270 8.37 -12.66 -34.11
CA ASP A 270 9.11 -11.41 -33.91
C ASP A 270 8.18 -10.16 -33.89
N LYS A 271 7.06 -10.30 -33.17
CA LYS A 271 6.03 -9.27 -33.08
C LYS A 271 5.62 -9.03 -31.62
N ALA A 272 5.43 -7.77 -31.31
CA ALA A 272 4.85 -7.35 -30.03
C ALA A 272 3.32 -7.24 -30.14
N PHE A 273 2.64 -7.80 -29.15
CA PHE A 273 1.20 -7.78 -29.01
C PHE A 273 0.83 -7.01 -27.75
N SER A 274 -0.42 -6.54 -27.71
CA SER A 274 -0.98 -5.88 -26.54
C SER A 274 -2.32 -6.50 -26.19
N SER A 275 -2.54 -6.79 -24.91
CA SER A 275 -3.80 -7.29 -24.40
C SER A 275 -4.32 -6.32 -23.33
N THR A 276 -5.61 -6.01 -23.39
CA THR A 276 -6.25 -5.19 -22.36
C THR A 276 -6.63 -6.06 -21.17
N GLY A 277 -6.22 -5.62 -19.99
CA GLY A 277 -6.65 -6.15 -18.70
C GLY A 277 -7.58 -5.19 -18.00
N PHE A 278 -8.37 -5.71 -17.08
CA PHE A 278 -9.22 -4.92 -16.20
C PHE A 278 -9.41 -5.63 -14.86
N GLY A 279 -9.66 -4.85 -13.82
CA GLY A 279 -10.00 -5.36 -12.50
C GLY A 279 -11.10 -4.54 -11.86
N LEU A 280 -11.95 -5.22 -11.12
CA LEU A 280 -12.97 -4.65 -10.25
C LEU A 280 -12.76 -5.18 -8.84
N GLN A 281 -12.87 -4.31 -7.87
CA GLN A 281 -12.72 -4.64 -6.45
C GLN A 281 -13.90 -4.07 -5.68
N ALA A 282 -14.45 -4.88 -4.77
CA ALA A 282 -15.34 -4.43 -3.72
C ALA A 282 -14.73 -4.83 -2.38
N SER A 283 -14.60 -3.89 -1.48
CA SER A 283 -14.04 -4.15 -0.15
C SER A 283 -14.81 -3.42 0.94
N THR A 284 -14.79 -3.98 2.12
CA THR A 284 -15.50 -3.43 3.27
C THR A 284 -14.80 -3.76 4.57
N THR A 285 -14.94 -2.86 5.51
CA THR A 285 -14.64 -3.10 6.92
C THR A 285 -15.77 -2.52 7.73
N PHE A 286 -16.30 -3.27 8.67
CA PHE A 286 -17.31 -2.74 9.57
C PHE A 286 -17.29 -3.40 10.95
N ASN A 287 -17.62 -2.63 11.94
CA ASN A 287 -17.76 -3.09 13.32
C ASN A 287 -19.17 -3.60 13.53
N VAL A 288 -19.33 -4.92 13.74
CA VAL A 288 -20.60 -5.51 14.15
C VAL A 288 -20.93 -5.13 15.58
N THR A 289 -19.91 -5.14 16.44
CA THR A 289 -19.97 -4.71 17.85
C THR A 289 -18.65 -4.00 18.19
N LYS A 290 -18.53 -3.51 19.44
CA LYS A 290 -17.27 -2.96 19.96
C LYS A 290 -16.11 -3.99 19.99
N LYS A 291 -16.42 -5.29 19.90
CA LYS A 291 -15.44 -6.39 20.01
C LYS A 291 -15.26 -7.17 18.71
N TRP A 292 -16.17 -7.01 17.73
CA TRP A 292 -16.17 -7.77 16.49
C TRP A 292 -16.10 -6.83 15.29
N GLN A 293 -15.05 -6.99 14.49
CA GLN A 293 -14.86 -6.29 13.24
C GLN A 293 -14.81 -7.31 12.10
N VAL A 294 -15.50 -7.02 11.01
CA VAL A 294 -15.55 -7.86 9.81
C VAL A 294 -14.81 -7.16 8.69
N PHE A 295 -13.96 -7.92 8.01
CA PHE A 295 -13.24 -7.51 6.82
C PHE A 295 -13.73 -8.34 5.65
N GLY A 296 -13.89 -7.73 4.50
CA GLY A 296 -14.29 -8.43 3.28
C GLY A 296 -13.68 -7.78 2.06
N GLN A 297 -13.22 -8.62 1.13
CA GLN A 297 -12.72 -8.18 -0.17
C GLN A 297 -13.14 -9.17 -1.25
N PHE A 298 -13.55 -8.64 -2.39
CA PHE A 298 -13.87 -9.39 -3.60
C PHE A 298 -13.14 -8.75 -4.77
N ASN A 299 -12.42 -9.55 -5.54
CA ASN A 299 -11.70 -9.12 -6.73
C ASN A 299 -12.19 -9.92 -7.94
N TYR A 300 -12.41 -9.24 -9.05
CA TYR A 300 -12.79 -9.84 -10.32
C TYR A 300 -12.09 -9.13 -11.46
N GLY A 301 -11.55 -9.87 -12.42
CA GLY A 301 -10.91 -9.24 -13.58
C GLY A 301 -10.12 -10.19 -14.45
N LYS A 302 -9.44 -9.59 -15.42
CA LYS A 302 -8.51 -10.25 -16.35
C LYS A 302 -7.16 -9.54 -16.27
N GLY A 303 -6.08 -10.32 -16.11
CA GLY A 303 -4.72 -9.79 -16.06
C GLY A 303 -4.40 -9.01 -14.78
N ILE A 304 -5.02 -9.38 -13.66
CA ILE A 304 -4.80 -8.78 -12.34
C ILE A 304 -4.07 -9.71 -11.36
N GLY A 305 -3.53 -10.83 -11.81
CA GLY A 305 -2.82 -11.78 -10.95
C GLY A 305 -1.71 -11.12 -10.14
N SER A 306 -0.88 -10.29 -10.79
CA SER A 306 0.21 -9.54 -10.14
C SER A 306 -0.22 -8.52 -9.06
N PHE A 307 -1.52 -8.28 -8.91
CA PHE A 307 -2.07 -7.41 -7.86
C PHE A 307 -2.64 -8.19 -6.68
N LEU A 308 -2.77 -9.50 -6.82
CA LEU A 308 -3.39 -10.35 -5.80
C LEU A 308 -2.31 -11.14 -5.08
N ASN A 309 -2.33 -11.05 -3.77
CA ASN A 309 -1.44 -11.81 -2.91
C ASN A 309 -1.55 -13.32 -3.21
N ASP A 310 -0.42 -14.01 -3.39
CA ASP A 310 -0.28 -15.44 -3.70
C ASP A 310 -0.80 -15.91 -5.07
N LEU A 311 -1.06 -15.00 -6.01
CA LEU A 311 -1.44 -15.34 -7.39
C LEU A 311 -0.44 -14.81 -8.44
N SER A 312 0.64 -14.19 -8.00
CA SER A 312 1.73 -13.67 -8.86
C SER A 312 2.89 -14.66 -8.97
#